data_1e9bc18c741901632a0def7f739a4a56
#
_entry.id   1e9bc18c741901632a0def7f739a4a56
#
_cell.length_a   1.000
_cell.length_b   1.000
_cell.length_c   1.000
_cell.angle_alpha   90.00
_cell.angle_beta   90.00
_cell.angle_gamma   90.00
#
_symmetry.space_group_name_H-M   'P 1'
#
loop_
_entity.id
_entity.type
_entity.pdbx_description
1 polymer ?
#
loop_
_entity_poly.entity_id
_entity_poly.type
_entity_poly.pdbx_seq_one_letter_code
_entity_poly.pdbx_strand_id
1 'polypeptide(L)'
;MSRGTHNVCPQALVSIYFNSGASMKRKETREEAVKIAYSMDINKEFDKNKLAGYLEHFELEDMDMDYLNKTISDMVDNMEKIDEYITDHSKDWKISRIAKVDLAILRVALSEILYNETIPESVSINEAVEISKKYSNEDSHKFINGLLGSLVRCIKK
;
A
#
# COMPACT_ATOMS: atom_id res chain seq x y z
N MET A 1 -20.78 21.51 31.30
CA MET A 1 -20.39 20.82 30.96
C MET A 1 -20.43 20.30 29.70
N SER A 2 -19.62 20.46 29.15
CA SER A 2 -19.54 20.12 27.81
C SER A 2 -19.57 18.69 27.54
N ARG A 3 -19.50 17.89 28.52
CA ARG A 3 -19.44 16.59 28.26
C ARG A 3 -20.65 16.05 27.74
N GLY A 4 -21.72 16.56 28.10
CA GLY A 4 -22.95 16.14 27.54
C GLY A 4 -22.91 16.23 26.06
N THR A 5 -22.22 17.22 25.58
CA THR A 5 -22.18 17.36 24.20
C THR A 5 -21.33 16.36 23.54
N HIS A 6 -20.34 15.85 24.17
CA HIS A 6 -19.63 14.89 23.55
C HIS A 6 -20.43 13.68 23.35
N ASN A 7 -21.24 13.34 24.27
CA ASN A 7 -22.03 12.17 24.16
C ASN A 7 -23.03 12.30 23.09
N VAL A 8 -23.44 13.52 22.90
CA VAL A 8 -24.46 13.77 21.99
C VAL A 8 -23.90 13.95 20.62
N CYS A 9 -22.63 14.17 20.54
CA CYS A 9 -22.05 14.36 19.28
C CYS A 9 -22.45 13.21 18.39
N PRO A 10 -23.22 13.43 17.39
CA PRO A 10 -23.75 12.35 16.60
C PRO A 10 -22.64 11.49 16.07
N GLN A 11 -22.80 10.23 16.25
CA GLN A 11 -21.83 9.30 15.73
C GLN A 11 -21.63 9.50 14.24
N ALA A 12 -22.64 10.00 13.56
CA ALA A 12 -22.54 10.32 12.15
C ALA A 12 -21.49 11.39 11.87
N LEU A 13 -21.42 12.41 12.71
CA LEU A 13 -20.42 13.46 12.54
C LEU A 13 -19.02 12.94 12.81
N VAL A 14 -18.89 12.15 13.85
CA VAL A 14 -17.60 11.53 14.17
C VAL A 14 -17.19 10.60 13.04
N SER A 15 -18.13 9.86 12.50
CA SER A 15 -17.86 8.94 11.40
C SER A 15 -17.42 9.69 10.15
N ILE A 16 -18.05 10.81 9.84
CA ILE A 16 -17.67 11.60 8.68
C ILE A 16 -16.26 12.18 8.85
N TYR A 17 -15.99 12.71 10.03
CA TYR A 17 -14.67 13.25 10.33
C TYR A 17 -13.61 12.16 10.30
N PHE A 18 -13.91 11.02 10.88
CA PHE A 18 -13.00 9.91 10.90
C PHE A 18 -12.73 9.40 9.49
N ASN A 19 -13.77 9.29 8.67
CA ASN A 19 -13.60 8.77 7.33
C ASN A 19 -12.76 9.69 6.44
N SER A 20 -12.99 10.98 6.50
CA SER A 20 -12.21 11.89 5.67
C SER A 20 -10.76 11.97 6.17
N GLY A 21 -10.56 12.08 7.47
CA GLY A 21 -9.22 12.11 8.03
C GLY A 21 -8.47 10.81 7.81
N ALA A 22 -9.14 9.69 8.02
CA ALA A 22 -8.54 8.39 7.82
C ALA A 22 -8.20 8.16 6.34
N SER A 23 -9.04 8.62 5.43
CA SER A 23 -8.79 8.47 4.01
C SER A 23 -7.55 9.23 3.56
N MET A 24 -7.39 10.48 4.03
CA MET A 24 -6.21 11.28 3.69
C MET A 24 -4.95 10.70 4.30
N LYS A 25 -5.00 10.34 5.57
CA LYS A 25 -3.87 9.73 6.25
C LYS A 25 -3.47 8.41 5.59
N ARG A 26 -4.45 7.63 5.18
CA ARG A 26 -4.20 6.36 4.53
C ARG A 26 -3.47 6.54 3.19
N LYS A 27 -3.88 7.53 2.42
CA LYS A 27 -3.26 7.80 1.13
C LYS A 27 -1.78 8.16 1.30
N GLU A 28 -1.50 9.10 2.20
CA GLU A 28 -0.12 9.51 2.49
C GLU A 28 0.69 8.37 3.07
N THR A 29 0.11 7.61 3.98
CA THR A 29 0.77 6.47 4.59
C THR A 29 1.09 5.39 3.55
N ARG A 30 0.22 5.22 2.56
CA ARG A 30 0.48 4.28 1.47
C ARG A 30 1.70 4.68 0.65
N GLU A 31 1.87 5.97 0.39
CA GLU A 31 3.07 6.46 -0.30
C GLU A 31 4.32 6.15 0.54
N GLU A 32 4.24 6.34 1.85
CA GLU A 32 5.37 6.03 2.72
C GLU A 32 5.64 4.52 2.76
N ALA A 33 4.59 3.69 2.72
CA ALA A 33 4.77 2.24 2.63
C ALA A 33 5.55 1.85 1.37
N VAL A 34 5.25 2.50 0.24
CA VAL A 34 5.98 2.27 -1.01
C VAL A 34 7.45 2.68 -0.87
N LYS A 35 7.72 3.81 -0.26
CA LYS A 35 9.10 4.27 -0.03
C LYS A 35 9.87 3.31 0.86
N ILE A 36 9.22 2.80 1.91
CA ILE A 36 9.83 1.82 2.80
C ILE A 36 10.11 0.51 2.05
N ALA A 37 9.15 0.03 1.27
CA ALA A 37 9.32 -1.18 0.46
C ALA A 37 10.50 -1.02 -0.52
N TYR A 38 10.60 0.14 -1.15
CA TYR A 38 11.70 0.46 -2.05
C TYR A 38 13.04 0.42 -1.30
N SER A 39 13.09 1.05 -0.12
CA SER A 39 14.32 1.09 0.67
C SER A 39 14.74 -0.29 1.14
N MET A 40 13.78 -1.12 1.55
CA MET A 40 14.06 -2.49 1.95
C MET A 40 14.66 -3.30 0.79
N ASP A 41 14.14 -3.09 -0.43
CA ASP A 41 14.65 -3.78 -1.61
C ASP A 41 16.07 -3.32 -1.95
N ILE A 42 16.32 -2.03 -1.92
CA ILE A 42 17.64 -1.48 -2.20
C ILE A 42 18.67 -1.98 -1.18
N ASN A 43 18.29 -2.04 0.09
CA ASN A 43 19.16 -2.52 1.16
C ASN A 43 19.20 -4.05 1.26
N LYS A 44 18.36 -4.73 0.47
CA LYS A 44 18.20 -6.19 0.52
C LYS A 44 17.86 -6.66 1.93
N GLU A 45 16.96 -5.93 2.58
CA GLU A 45 16.65 -6.17 3.97
C GLU A 45 15.15 -6.14 4.19
N PHE A 46 14.46 -7.20 3.79
CA PHE A 46 13.02 -7.33 4.01
C PHE A 46 12.78 -7.98 5.39
N ASP A 47 12.83 -7.16 6.42
CA ASP A 47 12.66 -7.60 7.80
C ASP A 47 11.70 -6.63 8.50
N LYS A 48 10.55 -7.14 8.91
CA LYS A 48 9.55 -6.30 9.58
C LYS A 48 10.04 -5.75 10.92
N ASN A 49 11.02 -6.41 11.54
CA ASN A 49 11.61 -5.92 12.79
C ASN A 49 12.47 -4.67 12.56
N LYS A 50 12.79 -4.37 11.31
CA LYS A 50 13.56 -3.18 10.97
C LYS A 50 12.68 -1.99 10.59
N LEU A 51 11.37 -2.18 10.61
CA LEU A 51 10.44 -1.11 10.24
C LEU A 51 10.65 0.14 11.10
N ALA A 52 10.86 -0.03 12.39
CA ALA A 52 11.10 1.09 13.30
C ALA A 52 12.28 1.96 12.83
N GLY A 53 13.35 1.34 12.33
CA GLY A 53 14.49 2.06 11.81
C GLY A 53 14.15 2.91 10.59
N TYR A 54 13.33 2.37 9.70
CA TYR A 54 12.90 3.13 8.53
C TYR A 54 11.99 4.29 8.91
N LEU A 55 11.28 4.18 10.02
CA LEU A 55 10.35 5.22 10.47
C LEU A 55 11.00 6.35 11.26
N GLU A 56 12.26 6.24 11.63
CA GLU A 56 12.95 7.26 12.40
C GLU A 56 12.94 8.65 11.76
N HIS A 57 12.84 8.70 10.45
CA HIS A 57 12.90 9.95 9.70
C HIS A 57 11.53 10.45 9.25
N PHE A 58 10.45 9.83 9.70
CA PHE A 58 9.09 10.19 9.29
C PHE A 58 8.31 10.86 10.42
N GLU A 59 7.43 11.78 10.04
CA GLU A 59 6.51 12.37 10.99
C GLU A 59 5.34 11.42 11.19
N LEU A 60 5.38 10.67 12.28
CA LEU A 60 4.42 9.59 12.52
C LEU A 60 3.04 10.06 12.97
N GLU A 61 2.93 11.31 13.45
CA GLU A 61 1.68 11.81 14.00
C GLU A 61 0.52 11.78 13.02
N ASP A 62 0.81 11.96 11.75
CA ASP A 62 -0.20 12.01 10.71
C ASP A 62 -0.30 10.71 9.92
N MET A 63 0.31 9.64 10.41
CA MET A 63 0.31 8.37 9.72
C MET A 63 -0.73 7.40 10.26
N ASP A 64 -1.31 6.59 9.37
CA ASP A 64 -2.15 5.48 9.75
C ASP A 64 -1.25 4.30 10.10
N MET A 65 -0.79 4.26 11.35
CA MET A 65 0.20 3.28 11.78
C MET A 65 -0.31 1.84 11.76
N ASP A 66 -1.60 1.64 12.02
CA ASP A 66 -2.18 0.29 11.95
C ASP A 66 -2.11 -0.25 10.52
N TYR A 67 -2.46 0.59 9.56
CA TYR A 67 -2.35 0.24 8.15
C TYR A 67 -0.90 -0.02 7.76
N LEU A 68 0.02 0.86 8.15
CA LEU A 68 1.43 0.75 7.77
C LEU A 68 2.05 -0.53 8.32
N ASN A 69 1.85 -0.80 9.60
CA ASN A 69 2.37 -2.00 10.24
C ASN A 69 1.82 -3.27 9.59
N LYS A 70 0.51 -3.29 9.34
CA LYS A 70 -0.11 -4.44 8.71
C LYS A 70 0.42 -4.64 7.29
N THR A 71 0.44 -3.58 6.50
CA THR A 71 0.83 -3.67 5.08
C THR A 71 2.28 -4.13 4.93
N ILE A 72 3.19 -3.54 5.70
CA ILE A 72 4.60 -3.91 5.64
C ILE A 72 4.81 -5.33 6.17
N SER A 73 4.15 -5.70 7.28
CA SER A 73 4.27 -7.05 7.82
C SER A 73 3.74 -8.10 6.85
N ASP A 74 2.56 -7.86 6.26
CA ASP A 74 1.98 -8.78 5.29
C ASP A 74 2.89 -8.91 4.06
N MET A 75 3.45 -7.79 3.59
CA MET A 75 4.36 -7.79 2.46
C MET A 75 5.60 -8.63 2.75
N VAL A 76 6.25 -8.38 3.88
CA VAL A 76 7.49 -9.08 4.23
C VAL A 76 7.24 -10.57 4.48
N ASP A 77 6.18 -10.89 5.22
CA ASP A 77 5.86 -12.28 5.54
C ASP A 77 5.47 -13.10 4.31
N ASN A 78 4.96 -12.44 3.26
CA ASN A 78 4.47 -13.11 2.06
C ASN A 78 5.22 -12.70 0.79
N MET A 79 6.43 -12.19 0.94
CA MET A 79 7.21 -11.65 -0.17
C MET A 79 7.36 -12.63 -1.33
N GLU A 80 7.67 -13.87 -1.01
CA GLU A 80 7.86 -14.90 -2.02
C GLU A 80 6.58 -15.12 -2.83
N LYS A 81 5.44 -15.19 -2.16
CA LYS A 81 4.15 -15.37 -2.81
C LYS A 81 3.76 -14.16 -3.65
N ILE A 82 4.01 -12.96 -3.11
CA ILE A 82 3.74 -11.72 -3.83
C ILE A 82 4.57 -11.65 -5.11
N ASP A 83 5.85 -11.96 -5.02
CA ASP A 83 6.75 -11.95 -6.18
C ASP A 83 6.36 -13.01 -7.21
N GLU A 84 5.85 -14.15 -6.76
CA GLU A 84 5.33 -15.18 -7.64
C GLU A 84 4.13 -14.65 -8.45
N TYR A 85 3.19 -13.99 -7.80
CA TYR A 85 2.06 -13.36 -8.50
C TYR A 85 2.52 -12.32 -9.51
N ILE A 86 3.50 -11.50 -9.16
CA ILE A 86 4.04 -10.51 -10.07
C ILE A 86 4.65 -11.18 -11.29
N THR A 87 5.45 -12.22 -11.07
CA THR A 87 6.10 -12.97 -12.15
C THR A 87 5.07 -13.58 -13.09
N ASP A 88 4.04 -14.21 -12.53
CA ASP A 88 3.00 -14.87 -13.31
C ASP A 88 2.18 -13.92 -14.17
N HIS A 89 2.04 -12.68 -13.74
CA HIS A 89 1.20 -11.68 -14.43
C HIS A 89 1.97 -10.61 -15.19
N SER A 90 3.29 -10.64 -15.14
CA SER A 90 4.12 -9.66 -15.84
C SER A 90 4.44 -10.06 -17.27
N LYS A 91 3.83 -11.12 -17.76
CA LYS A 91 4.06 -11.68 -19.10
C LYS A 91 5.51 -12.06 -19.29
N ASP A 92 6.20 -11.42 -20.21
CA ASP A 92 7.58 -11.78 -20.53
C ASP A 92 8.63 -11.05 -19.68
N TRP A 93 8.16 -10.26 -18.68
CA TRP A 93 9.09 -9.49 -17.87
C TRP A 93 9.50 -10.26 -16.61
N LYS A 94 10.79 -10.47 -16.47
CA LYS A 94 11.32 -11.03 -15.22
C LYS A 94 11.29 -9.94 -14.15
N ILE A 95 11.10 -10.35 -12.91
CA ILE A 95 11.10 -9.43 -11.78
C ILE A 95 12.36 -8.56 -11.77
N SER A 96 13.51 -9.12 -12.13
CA SER A 96 14.77 -8.39 -12.16
C SER A 96 14.79 -7.25 -13.19
N ARG A 97 13.87 -7.26 -14.13
CA ARG A 97 13.76 -6.22 -15.15
C ARG A 97 12.70 -5.17 -14.86
N ILE A 98 11.90 -5.39 -13.85
CA ILE A 98 10.90 -4.41 -13.43
C ILE A 98 11.63 -3.30 -12.65
N ALA A 99 11.31 -2.04 -12.96
CA ALA A 99 11.90 -0.92 -12.26
C ALA A 99 11.64 -1.05 -10.76
N LYS A 100 12.62 -0.73 -9.93
CA LYS A 100 12.52 -0.90 -8.48
C LYS A 100 11.36 -0.13 -7.85
N VAL A 101 11.05 1.05 -8.37
CA VAL A 101 9.90 1.82 -7.91
C VAL A 101 8.60 1.10 -8.24
N ASP A 102 8.47 0.60 -9.46
CA ASP A 102 7.28 -0.13 -9.89
C ASP A 102 7.11 -1.40 -9.07
N LEU A 103 8.20 -2.09 -8.78
CA LEU A 103 8.17 -3.30 -7.98
C LEU A 103 7.71 -3.00 -6.55
N ALA A 104 8.19 -1.91 -5.95
CA ALA A 104 7.75 -1.48 -4.63
C ALA A 104 6.25 -1.18 -4.61
N ILE A 105 5.76 -0.47 -5.64
CA ILE A 105 4.34 -0.16 -5.77
C ILE A 105 3.51 -1.44 -5.89
N LEU A 106 3.94 -2.36 -6.73
CA LEU A 106 3.25 -3.64 -6.92
C LEU A 106 3.20 -4.46 -5.65
N ARG A 107 4.30 -4.53 -4.91
CA ARG A 107 4.38 -5.30 -3.67
C ARG A 107 3.43 -4.75 -2.60
N VAL A 108 3.39 -3.43 -2.45
CA VAL A 108 2.47 -2.79 -1.50
C VAL A 108 1.02 -3.03 -1.93
N ALA A 109 0.70 -2.80 -3.20
CA ALA A 109 -0.66 -3.01 -3.70
C ALA A 109 -1.13 -4.45 -3.52
N LEU A 110 -0.24 -5.42 -3.79
CA LEU A 110 -0.58 -6.83 -3.63
C LEU A 110 -0.75 -7.22 -2.18
N SER A 111 0.01 -6.61 -1.27
CA SER A 111 -0.20 -6.82 0.16
C SER A 111 -1.62 -6.44 0.55
N GLU A 112 -2.12 -5.32 0.04
CA GLU A 112 -3.48 -4.89 0.29
C GLU A 112 -4.50 -5.85 -0.33
N ILE A 113 -4.32 -6.14 -1.61
CA ILE A 113 -5.29 -6.95 -2.37
C ILE A 113 -5.41 -8.36 -1.78
N LEU A 114 -4.30 -8.97 -1.44
CA LEU A 114 -4.28 -10.36 -1.00
C LEU A 114 -4.58 -10.54 0.49
N TYR A 115 -4.19 -9.58 1.32
CA TYR A 115 -4.19 -9.78 2.77
C TYR A 115 -4.99 -8.74 3.57
N ASN A 116 -5.59 -7.75 2.93
CA ASN A 116 -6.38 -6.75 3.66
C ASN A 116 -7.77 -6.60 3.06
N GLU A 117 -8.69 -7.40 3.57
CA GLU A 117 -10.07 -7.44 3.08
C GLU A 117 -10.82 -6.12 3.27
N THR A 118 -10.34 -5.24 4.14
CA THR A 118 -11.02 -3.97 4.40
C THR A 118 -10.81 -2.95 3.29
N ILE A 119 -9.85 -3.20 2.38
CA ILE A 119 -9.57 -2.30 1.28
C ILE A 119 -10.11 -2.90 -0.01
N PRO A 120 -11.05 -2.23 -0.69
CA PRO A 120 -11.51 -2.70 -1.98
C PRO A 120 -10.36 -2.78 -2.99
N GLU A 121 -10.35 -3.81 -3.81
CA GLU A 121 -9.30 -4.02 -4.80
C GLU A 121 -9.15 -2.83 -5.74
N SER A 122 -10.28 -2.22 -6.13
CA SER A 122 -10.26 -1.06 -7.00
C SER A 122 -9.53 0.13 -6.38
N VAL A 123 -9.60 0.28 -5.06
CA VAL A 123 -8.90 1.34 -4.34
C VAL A 123 -7.40 1.07 -4.40
N SER A 124 -6.98 -0.16 -4.13
CA SER A 124 -5.57 -0.53 -4.18
C SER A 124 -4.99 -0.31 -5.58
N ILE A 125 -5.72 -0.68 -6.62
CA ILE A 125 -5.28 -0.50 -8.00
C ILE A 125 -5.18 1.00 -8.35
N ASN A 126 -6.21 1.77 -8.04
CA ASN A 126 -6.23 3.20 -8.34
C ASN A 126 -5.11 3.94 -7.62
N GLU A 127 -4.88 3.63 -6.36
CA GLU A 127 -3.83 4.28 -5.59
C GLU A 127 -2.44 3.89 -6.11
N ALA A 128 -2.25 2.63 -6.50
CA ALA A 128 -1.00 2.18 -7.09
C ALA A 128 -0.71 2.95 -8.39
N VAL A 129 -1.73 3.13 -9.23
CA VAL A 129 -1.61 3.87 -10.49
C VAL A 129 -1.25 5.34 -10.20
N GLU A 130 -1.91 5.97 -9.25
CA GLU A 130 -1.63 7.36 -8.90
C GLU A 130 -0.20 7.54 -8.35
N ILE A 131 0.26 6.62 -7.52
CA ILE A 131 1.62 6.65 -7.00
C ILE A 131 2.63 6.49 -8.15
N SER A 132 2.34 5.60 -9.11
CA SER A 132 3.24 5.40 -10.24
C SER A 132 3.35 6.65 -11.11
N LYS A 133 2.26 7.39 -11.29
CA LYS A 133 2.28 8.64 -12.02
C LYS A 133 3.14 9.69 -11.35
N LYS A 134 3.20 9.64 -10.01
CA LYS A 134 3.95 10.60 -9.22
C LYS A 134 5.45 10.29 -9.16
N TYR A 135 5.80 9.01 -9.06
CA TYR A 135 7.17 8.60 -8.76
C TYR A 135 7.86 7.78 -9.85
N SER A 136 7.15 7.35 -10.87
CA SER A 136 7.72 6.45 -11.87
C SER A 136 7.63 7.04 -13.29
N ASN A 137 7.92 6.21 -14.29
CA ASN A 137 7.91 6.61 -15.70
C ASN A 137 6.50 6.77 -16.25
N GLU A 138 6.37 7.50 -17.35
CA GLU A 138 5.07 7.69 -17.99
C GLU A 138 4.32 6.41 -18.32
N ASP A 139 5.04 5.37 -18.71
CA ASP A 139 4.41 4.11 -19.08
C ASP A 139 4.13 3.18 -17.91
N SER A 140 4.69 3.48 -16.73
CA SER A 140 4.55 2.60 -15.56
C SER A 140 3.12 2.43 -15.12
N HIS A 141 2.30 3.48 -15.17
CA HIS A 141 0.91 3.40 -14.73
C HIS A 141 0.10 2.41 -15.56
N LYS A 142 0.40 2.31 -16.86
CA LYS A 142 -0.28 1.34 -17.74
C LYS A 142 0.13 -0.08 -17.39
N PHE A 143 1.41 -0.29 -17.17
CA PHE A 143 1.94 -1.59 -16.78
C PHE A 143 1.35 -2.05 -15.44
N ILE A 144 1.37 -1.19 -14.44
CA ILE A 144 0.86 -1.49 -13.10
C ILE A 144 -0.64 -1.76 -13.15
N ASN A 145 -1.40 -0.91 -13.83
CA ASN A 145 -2.83 -1.10 -13.96
C ASN A 145 -3.16 -2.42 -14.66
N GLY A 146 -2.47 -2.73 -15.75
CA GLY A 146 -2.68 -3.96 -16.49
C GLY A 146 -2.37 -5.20 -15.66
N LEU A 147 -1.24 -5.19 -14.96
CA LEU A 147 -0.82 -6.32 -14.14
C LEU A 147 -1.80 -6.57 -13.00
N LEU A 148 -2.10 -5.53 -12.22
CA LEU A 148 -3.00 -5.66 -11.07
C LEU A 148 -4.42 -6.02 -11.51
N GLY A 149 -4.89 -5.45 -12.61
CA GLY A 149 -6.21 -5.80 -13.15
C GLY A 149 -6.30 -7.25 -13.58
N SER A 150 -5.27 -7.75 -14.25
CA SER A 150 -5.18 -9.16 -14.67
C SER A 150 -5.18 -10.08 -13.45
N LEU A 151 -4.39 -9.72 -12.45
CA LEU A 151 -4.27 -10.52 -11.24
C LEU A 151 -5.60 -10.60 -10.49
N VAL A 152 -6.29 -9.48 -10.32
CA VAL A 152 -7.58 -9.44 -9.63
C VAL A 152 -8.62 -10.32 -10.35
N ARG A 153 -8.63 -10.27 -11.67
CA ARG A 153 -9.54 -11.12 -12.45
C ARG A 153 -9.25 -12.61 -12.22
N CYS A 154 -7.99 -12.99 -12.09
CA CYS A 154 -7.60 -14.36 -11.79
C CYS A 154 -8.00 -14.80 -10.39
N ILE A 155 -7.81 -13.95 -9.41
CA ILE A 155 -8.14 -14.28 -8.02
C ILE A 155 -9.64 -14.52 -7.86
N LYS A 156 -10.46 -13.75 -8.56
CA LYS A 156 -11.93 -13.85 -8.43
C LYS A 156 -12.53 -15.08 -9.07
N LYS A 157 -11.76 -15.81 -9.85
CA LYS A 157 -12.24 -17.07 -10.39
C LYS A 157 -12.04 -18.18 -9.37
#